data_2a9dbbdbaff95467827547495c6cf6f5
#
_entry.id   2a9dbbdbaff95467827547495c6cf6f5
#
_cell.length_a   1.000
_cell.length_b   1.000
_cell.length_c   1.000
_cell.angle_alpha   90.00
_cell.angle_beta   90.00
_cell.angle_gamma   90.00
#
_symmetry.space_group_name_H-M   'P 1'
#
loop_
_entity.id
_entity.type
_entity.pdbx_description
1 polymer ?
#
loop_
_entity_poly.entity_id
_entity_poly.type
_entity_poly.pdbx_seq_one_letter_code
_entity_poly.pdbx_strand_id
1 'polypeptide(L)'
;MNIRTLGVICGVLSGFFWGTMDIAAQYLLHTVRMAPAQFISLTMVVTTVALFGISLATRPKETFLAAADKQNVFQFFLFGVLVLLTQVSFYVCVKYSNAETAAVIAATRPFCSCCLRP
;
A
#
# COMPACT_ATOMS: atom_id res chain seq x y z
N MET A 1 -13.74 9.15 -23.77
CA MET A 1 -14.02 8.39 -22.53
C MET A 1 -14.17 9.40 -21.39
N ASN A 2 -15.29 9.38 -20.66
CA ASN A 2 -15.55 10.36 -19.60
C ASN A 2 -14.55 10.16 -18.43
N ILE A 3 -14.01 11.26 -17.90
CA ILE A 3 -13.07 11.23 -16.76
C ILE A 3 -13.64 10.44 -15.56
N ARG A 4 -14.95 10.53 -15.35
CA ARG A 4 -15.67 9.78 -14.31
C ARG A 4 -15.61 8.27 -14.55
N THR A 5 -15.82 7.82 -15.77
CA THR A 5 -15.76 6.39 -16.15
C THR A 5 -14.34 5.84 -15.98
N LEU A 6 -13.33 6.63 -16.37
CA LEU A 6 -11.93 6.24 -16.17
C LEU A 6 -11.60 6.07 -14.68
N GLY A 7 -12.05 7.00 -13.83
CA GLY A 7 -11.84 6.91 -12.38
C GLY A 7 -12.49 5.67 -11.76
N VAL A 8 -13.71 5.33 -12.19
CA VAL A 8 -14.39 4.11 -11.71
C VAL A 8 -13.64 2.85 -12.14
N ILE A 9 -13.22 2.77 -13.40
CA ILE A 9 -12.45 1.62 -13.91
C ILE A 9 -11.12 1.47 -13.14
N CYS A 10 -10.38 2.55 -12.95
CA CYS A 10 -9.13 2.53 -12.17
C CYS A 10 -9.37 2.10 -10.72
N GLY A 11 -10.46 2.55 -10.09
CA GLY A 11 -10.83 2.16 -8.74
C GLY A 11 -11.14 0.66 -8.62
N VAL A 12 -11.93 0.12 -9.56
CA VAL A 12 -12.26 -1.31 -9.60
C VAL A 12 -11.01 -2.17 -9.84
N LEU A 13 -10.16 -1.78 -10.79
CA LEU A 13 -8.91 -2.48 -11.07
C LEU A 13 -7.98 -2.45 -9.86
N SER A 14 -7.84 -1.31 -9.20
CA SER A 14 -7.02 -1.18 -7.98
C SER A 14 -7.53 -2.10 -6.87
N GLY A 15 -8.86 -2.15 -6.65
CA GLY A 15 -9.47 -3.05 -5.66
C GLY A 15 -9.24 -4.52 -5.99
N PHE A 16 -9.33 -4.90 -7.26
CA PHE A 16 -9.06 -6.27 -7.72
C PHE A 16 -7.61 -6.68 -7.47
N PHE A 17 -6.64 -5.82 -7.83
CA PHE A 17 -5.23 -6.08 -7.58
C PHE A 17 -4.91 -6.16 -6.09
N TRP A 18 -5.51 -5.29 -5.29
CA TRP A 18 -5.34 -5.31 -3.83
C TRP A 18 -5.85 -6.61 -3.22
N GLY A 19 -7.08 -7.01 -3.57
CA GLY A 19 -7.66 -8.27 -3.09
C GLY A 19 -6.86 -9.52 -3.50
N THR A 20 -6.34 -9.54 -4.72
CA THR A 20 -5.47 -10.64 -5.19
C THR A 20 -4.17 -10.70 -4.37
N MET A 21 -3.58 -9.55 -4.04
CA MET A 21 -2.39 -9.47 -3.20
C MET A 21 -2.64 -9.99 -1.79
N ASP A 22 -3.81 -9.70 -1.20
CA ASP A 22 -4.19 -10.17 0.13
C ASP A 22 -4.35 -11.69 0.18
N ILE A 23 -4.95 -12.30 -0.85
CA ILE A 23 -5.06 -13.76 -0.97
C ILE A 23 -3.68 -14.40 -1.09
N ALA A 24 -2.80 -13.82 -1.92
CA ALA A 24 -1.43 -14.31 -2.06
C ALA A 24 -0.65 -14.19 -0.74
N ALA A 25 -0.82 -13.09 0.00
CA ALA A 25 -0.23 -12.88 1.32
C ALA A 25 -0.71 -13.93 2.32
N GLN A 26 -2.01 -14.20 2.36
CA GLN A 26 -2.57 -15.24 3.23
C GLN A 26 -1.97 -16.61 2.91
N TYR A 27 -1.89 -16.98 1.64
CA TYR A 27 -1.29 -18.24 1.22
C TYR A 27 0.18 -18.35 1.66
N LEU A 28 0.98 -17.32 1.45
CA LEU A 28 2.39 -17.31 1.83
C LEU A 28 2.60 -17.35 3.35
N LEU A 29 1.80 -16.61 4.10
CA LEU A 29 1.91 -16.57 5.56
C LEU A 29 1.43 -17.86 6.25
N HIS A 30 0.35 -18.47 5.75
CA HIS A 30 -0.25 -19.65 6.37
C HIS A 30 0.33 -20.96 5.84
N THR A 31 0.48 -21.10 4.52
CA THR A 31 0.92 -22.36 3.88
C THR A 31 2.44 -22.48 3.88
N VAL A 32 3.15 -21.42 3.51
CA VAL A 32 4.62 -21.41 3.45
C VAL A 32 5.24 -21.07 4.82
N ARG A 33 4.42 -20.61 5.77
CA ARG A 33 4.84 -20.20 7.13
C ARG A 33 5.93 -19.12 7.14
N MET A 34 5.89 -18.23 6.15
CA MET A 34 6.81 -17.09 6.13
C MET A 34 6.55 -16.14 7.33
N ALA A 35 7.62 -15.56 7.86
CA ALA A 35 7.46 -14.50 8.85
C ALA A 35 6.87 -13.24 8.18
N PRO A 36 5.90 -12.55 8.81
CA PRO A 36 5.31 -11.31 8.25
C PRO A 36 6.37 -10.27 7.88
N ALA A 37 7.44 -10.16 8.69
CA ALA A 37 8.54 -9.24 8.43
C ALA A 37 9.27 -9.54 7.11
N GLN A 38 9.49 -10.80 6.77
CA GLN A 38 10.12 -11.20 5.51
C GLN A 38 9.24 -10.85 4.30
N PHE A 39 7.94 -11.12 4.41
CA PHE A 39 6.99 -10.77 3.36
C PHE A 39 6.91 -9.26 3.13
N ILE A 40 6.81 -8.47 4.21
CA ILE A 40 6.77 -7.01 4.15
C ILE A 40 8.07 -6.47 3.52
N SER A 41 9.23 -6.95 3.96
CA SER A 41 10.52 -6.50 3.43
C SER A 41 10.63 -6.76 1.93
N LEU A 42 10.25 -7.96 1.48
CA LEU A 42 10.29 -8.32 0.06
C LEU A 42 9.35 -7.43 -0.76
N THR A 43 8.12 -7.26 -0.30
CA THR A 43 7.13 -6.43 -0.98
C THR A 43 7.58 -4.98 -1.06
N MET A 44 8.13 -4.42 0.02
CA MET A 44 8.62 -3.05 0.06
C MET A 44 9.79 -2.83 -0.89
N VAL A 45 10.76 -3.76 -0.95
CA VAL A 45 11.88 -3.68 -1.89
C VAL A 45 11.38 -3.69 -3.33
N VAL A 46 10.55 -4.66 -3.70
CA VAL A 46 10.02 -4.79 -5.07
C VAL A 46 9.22 -3.55 -5.46
N THR A 47 8.33 -3.08 -4.59
CA THR A 47 7.51 -1.90 -4.86
C THR A 47 8.37 -0.64 -4.99
N THR A 48 9.36 -0.46 -4.12
CA THR A 48 10.27 0.70 -4.17
C THR A 48 11.07 0.72 -5.46
N VAL A 49 11.65 -0.40 -5.86
CA VAL A 49 12.42 -0.52 -7.11
C VAL A 49 11.53 -0.26 -8.32
N ALA A 50 10.31 -0.82 -8.35
CA ALA A 50 9.37 -0.62 -9.44
C ALA A 50 8.92 0.85 -9.56
N LEU A 51 8.49 1.46 -8.46
CA LEU A 51 8.03 2.85 -8.46
C LEU A 51 9.16 3.83 -8.77
N PHE A 52 10.35 3.60 -8.22
CA PHE A 52 11.52 4.43 -8.50
C PHE A 52 11.93 4.31 -9.98
N GLY A 53 11.92 3.10 -10.54
CA GLY A 53 12.18 2.86 -11.96
C GLY A 53 11.18 3.57 -12.88
N ILE A 54 9.87 3.48 -12.56
CA ILE A 54 8.82 4.17 -13.32
C ILE A 54 8.97 5.69 -13.20
N SER A 55 9.27 6.19 -12.01
CA SER A 55 9.44 7.63 -11.76
C SER A 55 10.64 8.20 -12.54
N LEU A 56 11.77 7.49 -12.54
CA LEU A 56 12.94 7.87 -13.32
C LEU A 56 12.69 7.81 -14.84
N ALA A 57 11.92 6.83 -15.32
CA ALA A 57 11.60 6.70 -16.74
C ALA A 57 10.65 7.80 -17.23
N THR A 58 9.70 8.25 -16.37
CA THR A 58 8.68 9.22 -16.75
C THR A 58 9.11 10.67 -16.52
N ARG A 59 9.71 11.00 -15.38
CA ARG A 59 10.04 12.38 -14.98
C ARG A 59 11.33 12.47 -14.16
N PRO A 60 12.49 12.21 -14.77
CA PRO A 60 13.75 12.15 -14.02
C PRO A 60 14.10 13.45 -13.28
N LYS A 61 13.88 14.61 -13.92
CA LYS A 61 14.20 15.92 -13.33
C LYS A 61 13.37 16.25 -12.11
N GLU A 62 12.07 15.98 -12.16
CA GLU A 62 11.15 16.26 -11.04
C GLU A 62 11.44 15.34 -9.84
N THR A 63 11.80 14.09 -10.11
CA THR A 63 12.17 13.11 -9.08
C THR A 63 13.40 13.54 -8.31
N PHE A 64 14.44 14.02 -8.99
CA PHE A 64 15.65 14.53 -8.35
C PHE A 64 15.41 15.83 -7.59
N LEU A 65 14.61 16.75 -8.13
CA LEU A 65 14.27 18.01 -7.47
C LEU A 65 13.45 17.76 -6.19
N ALA A 66 12.51 16.83 -6.23
CA ALA A 66 11.72 16.45 -5.05
C ALA A 66 12.59 15.81 -3.95
N ALA A 67 13.62 15.04 -4.34
CA ALA A 67 14.57 14.45 -3.40
C ALA A 67 15.60 15.46 -2.84
N ALA A 68 15.81 16.58 -3.51
CA ALA A 68 16.75 17.61 -3.06
C ALA A 68 16.16 18.54 -1.98
N ASP A 69 14.83 18.64 -1.90
CA ASP A 69 14.16 19.49 -0.91
C ASP A 69 13.97 18.73 0.42
N LYS A 70 14.65 19.22 1.48
CA LYS A 70 14.62 18.62 2.82
C LYS A 70 13.22 18.51 3.41
N GLN A 71 12.33 19.46 3.10
CA GLN A 71 10.97 19.46 3.63
C GLN A 71 10.14 18.33 2.99
N ASN A 72 10.29 18.13 1.70
CA ASN A 72 9.65 17.02 0.98
C ASN A 72 10.18 15.67 1.46
N VAL A 73 11.50 15.53 1.64
CA VAL A 73 12.13 14.30 2.15
C VAL A 73 11.59 13.94 3.54
N PHE A 74 11.45 14.92 4.44
CA PHE A 74 10.87 14.67 5.77
C PHE A 74 9.41 14.21 5.70
N GLN A 75 8.59 14.82 4.85
CA GLN A 75 7.21 14.40 4.63
C GLN A 75 7.12 12.98 4.05
N PHE A 76 7.96 12.66 3.06
CA PHE A 76 8.04 11.31 2.49
C PHE A 76 8.49 10.28 3.52
N PHE A 77 9.47 10.63 4.36
CA PHE A 77 9.91 9.75 5.45
C PHE A 77 8.79 9.48 6.45
N LEU A 78 8.10 10.53 6.92
CA LEU A 78 6.98 10.39 7.85
C LEU A 78 5.85 9.53 7.24
N PHE A 79 5.51 9.79 5.97
CA PHE A 79 4.52 8.99 5.24
C PHE A 79 4.96 7.53 5.13
N GLY A 80 6.22 7.27 4.80
CA GLY A 80 6.78 5.92 4.72
C GLY A 80 6.69 5.15 6.05
N VAL A 81 6.99 5.82 7.17
CA VAL A 81 6.86 5.22 8.52
C VAL A 81 5.39 4.87 8.82
N LEU A 82 4.45 5.76 8.51
CA LEU A 82 3.03 5.51 8.72
C LEU A 82 2.51 4.35 7.86
N VAL A 83 2.94 4.28 6.60
CA VAL A 83 2.61 3.17 5.70
C VAL A 83 3.19 1.86 6.24
N LEU A 84 4.45 1.85 6.69
CA LEU A 84 5.09 0.67 7.26
C LEU A 84 4.34 0.16 8.50
N LEU A 85 4.00 1.04 9.43
CA LEU A 85 3.22 0.69 10.62
C LEU A 85 1.86 0.08 10.26
N THR A 86 1.19 0.66 9.26
CA THR A 86 -0.08 0.16 8.76
C THR A 86 0.06 -1.24 8.17
N GLN A 87 1.08 -1.46 7.36
CA GLN A 87 1.34 -2.76 6.72
C GLN A 87 1.71 -3.83 7.74
N VAL A 88 2.57 -3.50 8.72
CA VAL A 88 2.92 -4.42 9.81
C VAL A 88 1.66 -4.85 10.57
N SER A 89 0.82 -3.89 10.98
CA SER A 89 -0.43 -4.16 11.70
C SER A 89 -1.37 -5.05 10.88
N PHE A 90 -1.50 -4.76 9.59
CA PHE A 90 -2.35 -5.52 8.67
C PHE A 90 -1.88 -6.98 8.53
N TYR A 91 -0.61 -7.21 8.21
CA TYR A 91 -0.11 -8.57 8.02
C TYR A 91 0.03 -9.37 9.32
N VAL A 92 0.23 -8.72 10.45
CA VAL A 92 0.10 -9.38 11.76
C VAL A 92 -1.34 -9.84 11.98
N CYS A 93 -2.33 -9.00 11.65
CA CYS A 93 -3.73 -9.37 11.73
C CYS A 93 -4.06 -10.56 10.80
N VAL A 94 -3.58 -10.53 9.55
CA VAL A 94 -3.75 -11.63 8.58
C VAL A 94 -3.14 -12.94 9.10
N LYS A 95 -1.98 -12.86 9.74
CA LYS A 95 -1.31 -14.05 10.29
C LYS A 95 -2.06 -14.71 11.43
N TYR A 96 -2.64 -13.92 12.34
CA TYR A 96 -3.33 -14.42 13.53
C TYR A 96 -4.85 -14.61 13.37
N SER A 97 -5.41 -14.05 12.30
CA SER A 97 -6.83 -14.17 11.97
C SER A 97 -6.96 -14.69 10.54
N ASN A 98 -7.79 -14.03 9.71
CA ASN A 98 -7.97 -14.32 8.29
C ASN A 98 -7.85 -13.02 7.50
N ALA A 99 -7.46 -13.14 6.22
CA ALA A 99 -7.39 -11.98 5.33
C ALA A 99 -8.73 -11.24 5.20
N GLU A 100 -9.84 -11.97 5.24
CA GLU A 100 -11.19 -11.41 5.19
C GLU A 100 -11.45 -10.46 6.37
N THR A 101 -11.07 -10.85 7.58
CA THR A 101 -11.24 -10.02 8.79
C THR A 101 -10.38 -8.77 8.71
N ALA A 102 -9.13 -8.91 8.27
CA ALA A 102 -8.22 -7.78 8.09
C ALA A 102 -8.73 -6.80 7.02
N ALA A 103 -9.27 -7.32 5.90
CA ALA A 103 -9.85 -6.51 4.83
C ALA A 103 -11.10 -5.74 5.29
N VAL A 104 -11.99 -6.37 6.07
CA VAL A 104 -13.18 -5.70 6.63
C VAL A 104 -12.77 -4.56 7.57
N ILE A 105 -11.79 -4.77 8.45
CA ILE A 105 -11.26 -3.74 9.35
C ILE A 105 -10.63 -2.60 8.54
N ALA A 106 -9.86 -2.90 7.49
CA ALA A 106 -9.29 -1.90 6.61
C ALA A 106 -10.35 -1.10 5.85
N ALA A 107 -11.43 -1.76 5.38
CA ALA A 107 -12.52 -1.11 4.66
C ALA A 107 -13.38 -0.19 5.53
N THR A 108 -13.40 -0.36 6.85
CA THR A 108 -14.14 0.53 7.77
C THR A 108 -13.45 1.89 8.02
N ARG A 109 -12.15 2.02 7.69
CA ARG A 109 -11.39 3.29 7.87
C ARG A 109 -12.02 4.52 7.19
N PRO A 110 -12.46 4.48 5.91
CA PRO A 110 -13.07 5.65 5.27
C PRO A 110 -14.38 6.08 5.94
N PHE A 111 -15.14 5.15 6.51
CA PHE A 111 -16.37 5.49 7.22
C PHE A 111 -16.12 6.23 8.53
N CYS A 112 -15.08 5.86 9.28
CA CYS A 112 -14.66 6.59 10.48
C CYS A 112 -14.23 8.03 10.16
N SER A 113 -13.54 8.25 9.06
CA SER A 113 -13.12 9.59 8.62
C SER A 113 -14.27 10.47 8.19
N CYS A 114 -15.34 9.90 7.61
CA CYS A 114 -16.55 10.65 7.25
C CYS A 114 -17.38 11.05 8.47
N CYS A 115 -17.42 10.24 9.53
CA CYS A 115 -18.16 10.55 10.76
C CYS A 115 -17.46 11.60 11.66
N LEU A 116 -16.17 11.82 11.48
CA LEU A 116 -15.36 12.76 12.28
C LEU A 116 -15.22 14.15 11.65
N ARG A 117 -15.84 14.40 10.49
CA ARG A 117 -15.90 15.75 9.90
C ARG A 117 -17.11 16.50 10.45
N PRO A 118 -16.91 17.53 11.31
CA PRO A 118 -17.98 18.42 11.73
C PRO A 118 -18.52 19.25 10.56
#